data_9002c53f63c23b3d71be0395fe70c8e2
#
_entry.id   9002c53f63c23b3d71be0395fe70c8e2
#
_cell.length_a   1.000
_cell.length_b   1.000
_cell.length_c   1.000
_cell.angle_alpha   90.00
_cell.angle_beta   90.00
_cell.angle_gamma   90.00
#
_symmetry.space_group_name_H-M   'P 1'
#
loop_
_entity.id
_entity.type
_entity.pdbx_description
1 polymer ?
#
loop_
_entity_poly.entity_id
_entity_poly.type
_entity_poly.pdbx_seq_one_letter_code
_entity_poly.pdbx_strand_id
1 'polypeptide(L)'
;MLNQELGPEVLIGSQERFAGRLIRVTVDRVRLHNGAEAEREVVHHPGGVGVVAVAEDGSVLLVRQYRHPAGELLWEIPAGGRETGESALEAARRELAEETGYAAESWLGLGATFLAPGYSTELLWYFRATGLTRVGNPHPDPDELLETRSFTGKQIAELASRGGLRDAKTLAGLARAGALGLASGGPGPGTS
;
A
#
# COMPACT_ATOMS: atom_id res chain seq x y z
N MET A 1 -27.78 25.38 12.87
CA MET A 1 -27.01 24.46 12.03
C MET A 1 -27.62 23.11 12.18
N LEU A 2 -28.23 22.56 11.11
CA LEU A 2 -28.78 21.21 11.14
C LEU A 2 -27.61 20.24 11.31
N ASN A 3 -27.61 19.46 12.40
CA ASN A 3 -26.76 18.28 12.54
C ASN A 3 -27.13 17.34 11.38
N GLN A 4 -26.42 17.39 10.27
CA GLN A 4 -26.54 16.37 9.23
C GLN A 4 -25.93 15.09 9.82
N GLU A 5 -26.76 14.14 10.21
CA GLU A 5 -26.29 12.82 10.57
C GLU A 5 -25.61 12.21 9.34
N LEU A 6 -24.33 11.88 9.48
CA LEU A 6 -23.60 11.15 8.45
C LEU A 6 -24.13 9.72 8.41
N GLY A 7 -24.65 9.30 7.27
CA GLY A 7 -25.19 7.95 7.07
C GLY A 7 -24.62 7.28 5.82
N PRO A 8 -24.79 5.96 5.71
CA PRO A 8 -24.35 5.23 4.52
C PRO A 8 -25.15 5.63 3.29
N GLU A 9 -24.48 5.60 2.14
CA GLU A 9 -25.14 5.66 0.85
C GLU A 9 -25.76 4.31 0.51
N VAL A 10 -26.93 4.29 -0.10
CA VAL A 10 -27.62 3.06 -0.50
C VAL A 10 -27.46 2.86 -2.00
N LEU A 11 -26.83 1.75 -2.39
CA LEU A 11 -26.71 1.36 -3.80
C LEU A 11 -28.11 1.08 -4.38
N ILE A 12 -28.49 1.77 -5.46
CA ILE A 12 -29.76 1.61 -6.16
C ILE A 12 -29.61 1.15 -7.60
N GLY A 13 -28.39 1.12 -8.11
CA GLY A 13 -28.08 0.58 -9.44
C GLY A 13 -26.58 0.62 -9.68
N SER A 14 -26.08 -0.27 -10.53
CA SER A 14 -24.67 -0.33 -10.91
C SER A 14 -24.55 -0.68 -12.40
N GLN A 15 -23.64 -0.02 -13.09
CA GLN A 15 -23.33 -0.30 -14.48
C GLN A 15 -21.82 -0.51 -14.63
N GLU A 16 -21.44 -1.69 -15.11
CA GLU A 16 -20.05 -1.97 -15.46
C GLU A 16 -19.66 -1.16 -16.70
N ARG A 17 -18.50 -0.50 -16.64
CA ARG A 17 -17.91 0.28 -17.72
C ARG A 17 -16.64 -0.32 -18.28
N PHE A 18 -15.93 -1.08 -17.45
CA PHE A 18 -14.69 -1.75 -17.83
C PHE A 18 -14.47 -2.98 -16.95
N ALA A 19 -13.99 -4.07 -17.55
CA ALA A 19 -13.49 -5.24 -16.84
C ALA A 19 -12.16 -5.65 -17.47
N GLY A 20 -11.06 -5.46 -16.70
CA GLY A 20 -9.72 -5.86 -17.07
C GLY A 20 -9.22 -7.06 -16.25
N ARG A 21 -7.94 -7.38 -16.42
CA ARG A 21 -7.29 -8.46 -15.67
C ARG A 21 -7.20 -8.14 -14.16
N LEU A 22 -6.86 -6.90 -13.82
CA LEU A 22 -6.63 -6.47 -12.43
C LEU A 22 -7.83 -5.74 -11.85
N ILE A 23 -8.42 -4.81 -12.59
CA ILE A 23 -9.48 -3.94 -12.10
C ILE A 23 -10.76 -4.09 -12.90
N ARG A 24 -11.87 -3.79 -12.22
CA ARG A 24 -13.19 -3.59 -12.82
C ARG A 24 -13.68 -2.20 -12.44
N VAL A 25 -14.31 -1.48 -13.36
CA VAL A 25 -14.84 -0.13 -13.12
C VAL A 25 -16.35 -0.13 -13.29
N THR A 26 -17.05 0.39 -12.29
CA THR A 26 -18.51 0.59 -12.35
C THR A 26 -18.85 2.07 -12.18
N VAL A 27 -20.02 2.45 -12.70
CA VAL A 27 -20.74 3.66 -12.32
C VAL A 27 -21.94 3.23 -11.51
N ASP A 28 -21.89 3.54 -10.23
CA ASP A 28 -22.89 3.16 -9.25
C ASP A 28 -23.82 4.33 -8.98
N ARG A 29 -25.14 4.09 -9.09
CA ARG A 29 -26.15 5.06 -8.67
C ARG A 29 -26.50 4.79 -7.22
N VAL A 30 -26.35 5.81 -6.38
CA VAL A 30 -26.58 5.72 -4.94
C VAL A 30 -27.64 6.71 -4.48
N ARG A 31 -28.34 6.36 -3.41
CA ARG A 31 -29.23 7.27 -2.68
C ARG A 31 -28.55 7.75 -1.42
N LEU A 32 -28.43 9.07 -1.31
CA LEU A 32 -27.85 9.76 -0.15
C LEU A 32 -28.83 9.75 1.03
N HIS A 33 -28.33 10.03 2.23
CA HIS A 33 -29.13 10.10 3.45
C HIS A 33 -30.29 11.13 3.39
N ASN A 34 -30.14 12.18 2.58
CA ASN A 34 -31.16 13.21 2.36
C ASN A 34 -32.19 12.83 1.26
N GLY A 35 -32.13 11.61 0.71
CA GLY A 35 -32.97 11.11 -0.35
C GLY A 35 -32.57 11.49 -1.77
N ALA A 36 -31.57 12.37 -1.96
CA ALA A 36 -31.05 12.70 -3.28
C ALA A 36 -30.32 11.52 -3.91
N GLU A 37 -30.28 11.45 -5.21
CA GLU A 37 -29.51 10.45 -5.95
C GLU A 37 -28.21 11.08 -6.50
N ALA A 38 -27.16 10.26 -6.54
CA ALA A 38 -25.86 10.65 -7.05
C ALA A 38 -25.19 9.47 -7.78
N GLU A 39 -24.20 9.75 -8.61
CA GLU A 39 -23.35 8.73 -9.23
C GLU A 39 -21.99 8.64 -8.50
N ARG A 40 -21.44 7.42 -8.48
CA ARG A 40 -20.10 7.12 -7.98
C ARG A 40 -19.35 6.29 -9.02
N GLU A 41 -18.20 6.78 -9.43
CA GLU A 41 -17.26 5.98 -10.22
C GLU A 41 -16.45 5.12 -9.26
N VAL A 42 -16.50 3.80 -9.41
CA VAL A 42 -15.86 2.87 -8.47
C VAL A 42 -14.89 1.95 -9.21
N VAL A 43 -13.63 2.00 -8.81
CA VAL A 43 -12.60 1.05 -9.22
C VAL A 43 -12.57 -0.11 -8.23
N HIS A 44 -13.03 -1.28 -8.66
CA HIS A 44 -12.93 -2.51 -7.88
C HIS A 44 -11.55 -3.13 -8.08
N HIS A 45 -10.84 -3.30 -6.96
CA HIS A 45 -9.50 -3.91 -6.91
C HIS A 45 -9.49 -5.02 -5.85
N PRO A 46 -8.83 -6.17 -6.11
CA PRO A 46 -8.78 -7.29 -5.17
C PRO A 46 -8.04 -6.97 -3.86
N GLY A 47 -7.31 -5.86 -3.82
CA GLY A 47 -6.44 -5.52 -2.71
C GLY A 47 -5.09 -6.25 -2.78
N GLY A 48 -4.32 -6.14 -1.71
CA GLY A 48 -3.00 -6.73 -1.65
C GLY A 48 -2.38 -6.68 -0.26
N VAL A 49 -1.08 -6.86 -0.22
CA VAL A 49 -0.27 -6.85 1.00
C VAL A 49 0.95 -5.94 0.84
N GLY A 50 1.45 -5.41 1.95
CA GLY A 50 2.71 -4.68 2.01
C GLY A 50 3.53 -5.14 3.22
N VAL A 51 4.84 -5.27 3.05
CA VAL A 51 5.74 -5.84 4.05
C VAL A 51 6.80 -4.83 4.46
N VAL A 52 6.81 -4.44 5.73
CA VAL A 52 7.92 -3.69 6.33
C VAL A 52 8.94 -4.70 6.85
N ALA A 53 9.91 -5.04 6.02
CA ALA A 53 10.96 -6.01 6.31
C ALA A 53 12.11 -5.31 7.03
N VAL A 54 12.32 -5.66 8.32
CA VAL A 54 13.29 -5.02 9.21
C VAL A 54 14.43 -5.98 9.50
N ALA A 55 15.65 -5.59 9.15
CA ALA A 55 16.87 -6.34 9.42
C ALA A 55 17.29 -6.22 10.90
N GLU A 56 18.27 -7.03 11.34
CA GLU A 56 18.77 -7.05 12.72
C GLU A 56 19.35 -5.71 13.17
N ASP A 57 19.97 -4.95 12.26
CA ASP A 57 20.51 -3.61 12.52
C ASP A 57 19.44 -2.51 12.55
N GLY A 58 18.15 -2.90 12.38
CA GLY A 58 17.02 -1.98 12.34
C GLY A 58 16.82 -1.29 11.01
N SER A 59 17.62 -1.59 9.99
CA SER A 59 17.40 -1.09 8.63
C SER A 59 16.15 -1.74 7.99
N VAL A 60 15.50 -1.02 7.09
CA VAL A 60 14.31 -1.50 6.37
C VAL A 60 14.67 -1.76 4.92
N LEU A 61 14.25 -2.91 4.43
CA LEU A 61 14.41 -3.31 3.04
C LEU A 61 13.33 -2.65 2.18
N LEU A 62 13.75 -1.91 1.16
CA LEU A 62 12.87 -1.34 0.15
C LEU A 62 13.23 -1.91 -1.21
N VAL A 63 12.24 -1.94 -2.09
CA VAL A 63 12.38 -2.25 -3.51
C VAL A 63 12.17 -1.00 -4.34
N ARG A 64 12.83 -0.91 -5.47
CA ARG A 64 12.65 0.18 -6.43
C ARG A 64 12.19 -0.37 -7.75
N GLN A 65 11.09 0.16 -8.25
CA GLN A 65 10.52 -0.25 -9.53
C GLN A 65 9.92 0.92 -10.30
N TYR A 66 9.81 0.76 -11.62
CA TYR A 66 9.13 1.72 -12.46
C TYR A 66 7.63 1.51 -12.39
N ARG A 67 6.90 2.55 -11.99
CA ARG A 67 5.44 2.55 -11.98
C ARG A 67 4.91 3.34 -13.18
N HIS A 68 4.48 2.61 -14.21
CA HIS A 68 3.98 3.22 -15.45
C HIS A 68 2.92 4.31 -15.23
N PRO A 69 1.90 4.14 -14.36
CA PRO A 69 0.92 5.20 -14.11
C PRO A 69 1.50 6.46 -13.45
N ALA A 70 2.58 6.32 -12.68
CA ALA A 70 3.29 7.44 -12.07
C ALA A 70 4.34 8.06 -13.02
N GLY A 71 4.79 7.30 -14.04
CA GLY A 71 5.83 7.72 -14.99
C GLY A 71 7.24 7.77 -14.39
N GLU A 72 7.48 7.10 -13.26
CA GLU A 72 8.75 7.21 -12.55
C GLU A 72 9.14 5.95 -11.76
N LEU A 73 10.41 5.89 -11.34
CA LEU A 73 10.94 4.89 -10.42
C LEU A 73 10.62 5.28 -8.98
N LEU A 74 9.95 4.41 -8.23
CA LEU A 74 9.56 4.62 -6.84
C LEU A 74 10.30 3.66 -5.90
N TRP A 75 10.69 4.16 -4.72
CA TRP A 75 11.07 3.32 -3.60
C TRP A 75 9.83 2.92 -2.83
N GLU A 76 9.65 1.62 -2.66
CA GLU A 76 8.45 1.02 -2.08
C GLU A 76 8.82 -0.06 -1.06
N ILE A 77 7.94 -0.35 -0.11
CA ILE A 77 8.01 -1.60 0.65
C ILE A 77 7.66 -2.76 -0.28
N PRO A 78 8.23 -3.96 -0.11
CA PRO A 78 7.78 -5.17 -0.80
C PRO A 78 6.27 -5.33 -0.72
N ALA A 79 5.61 -5.54 -1.85
CA ALA A 79 4.15 -5.53 -1.90
C ALA A 79 3.59 -6.14 -3.19
N GLY A 80 2.52 -6.92 -3.07
CA GLY A 80 1.83 -7.45 -4.23
C GLY A 80 0.42 -7.91 -3.97
N GLY A 81 -0.18 -8.53 -4.96
CA GLY A 81 -1.55 -9.02 -4.91
C GLY A 81 -1.68 -10.31 -4.11
N ARG A 82 -2.92 -10.64 -3.74
CA ARG A 82 -3.25 -11.94 -3.15
C ARG A 82 -3.74 -12.88 -4.26
N GLU A 83 -3.26 -14.11 -4.23
CA GLU A 83 -3.78 -15.17 -5.07
C GLU A 83 -5.11 -15.74 -4.54
N THR A 84 -5.83 -16.45 -5.41
CA THR A 84 -7.12 -17.06 -5.03
C THR A 84 -6.94 -18.09 -3.91
N GLY A 85 -7.60 -17.87 -2.78
CA GLY A 85 -7.54 -18.75 -1.62
C GLY A 85 -6.37 -18.46 -0.67
N GLU A 86 -5.47 -17.55 -1.02
CA GLU A 86 -4.32 -17.16 -0.22
C GLU A 86 -4.73 -16.21 0.91
N SER A 87 -4.28 -16.46 2.13
CA SER A 87 -4.42 -15.51 3.23
C SER A 87 -3.48 -14.32 3.04
N ALA A 88 -3.77 -13.18 3.67
CA ALA A 88 -2.90 -12.01 3.58
C ALA A 88 -1.48 -12.27 4.10
N LEU A 89 -1.30 -13.14 5.10
CA LEU A 89 0.02 -13.48 5.61
C LEU A 89 0.80 -14.39 4.64
N GLU A 90 0.13 -15.32 3.98
CA GLU A 90 0.77 -16.17 2.97
C GLU A 90 1.23 -15.31 1.78
N ALA A 91 0.38 -14.42 1.28
CA ALA A 91 0.76 -13.45 0.25
C ALA A 91 1.97 -12.60 0.67
N ALA A 92 1.97 -12.08 1.89
CA ALA A 92 3.09 -11.28 2.39
C ALA A 92 4.42 -12.06 2.44
N ARG A 93 4.37 -13.36 2.78
CA ARG A 93 5.55 -14.23 2.78
C ARG A 93 6.06 -14.51 1.37
N ARG A 94 5.15 -14.79 0.44
CA ARG A 94 5.47 -15.03 -0.96
C ARG A 94 6.10 -13.79 -1.58
N GLU A 95 5.44 -12.63 -1.49
CA GLU A 95 5.92 -11.37 -2.07
C GLU A 95 7.29 -10.95 -1.52
N LEU A 96 7.52 -11.09 -0.20
CA LEU A 96 8.83 -10.81 0.38
C LEU A 96 9.92 -11.67 -0.26
N ALA A 97 9.65 -12.97 -0.44
CA ALA A 97 10.63 -13.90 -1.01
C ALA A 97 10.86 -13.61 -2.50
N GLU A 98 9.82 -13.39 -3.27
CA GLU A 98 9.87 -13.15 -4.71
C GLU A 98 10.58 -11.84 -5.05
N GLU A 99 10.20 -10.75 -4.41
CA GLU A 99 10.77 -9.43 -4.73
C GLU A 99 12.17 -9.21 -4.15
N THR A 100 12.50 -9.86 -3.03
CA THR A 100 13.74 -9.55 -2.29
C THR A 100 14.70 -10.70 -2.12
N GLY A 101 14.25 -11.95 -2.27
CA GLY A 101 15.01 -13.15 -1.95
C GLY A 101 15.19 -13.40 -0.45
N TYR A 102 14.38 -12.78 0.41
CA TYR A 102 14.41 -12.98 1.86
C TYR A 102 13.14 -13.67 2.35
N ALA A 103 13.31 -14.51 3.39
CA ALA A 103 12.24 -14.96 4.28
C ALA A 103 12.40 -14.29 5.64
N ALA A 104 11.35 -14.35 6.47
CA ALA A 104 11.38 -13.80 7.81
C ALA A 104 10.89 -14.84 8.83
N GLU A 105 11.51 -14.83 10.01
CA GLU A 105 11.15 -15.72 11.12
C GLU A 105 9.86 -15.25 11.81
N SER A 106 9.72 -13.95 12.04
CA SER A 106 8.64 -13.38 12.83
C SER A 106 7.81 -12.36 12.03
N TRP A 107 6.49 -12.43 12.21
CA TRP A 107 5.51 -11.62 11.51
C TRP A 107 4.53 -10.97 12.46
N LEU A 108 4.33 -9.66 12.34
CA LEU A 108 3.35 -8.89 13.10
C LEU A 108 2.40 -8.20 12.13
N GLY A 109 1.10 -8.49 12.23
CA GLY A 109 0.07 -7.77 11.48
C GLY A 109 -0.07 -6.33 11.97
N LEU A 110 0.00 -5.38 11.05
CA LEU A 110 -0.12 -3.94 11.31
C LEU A 110 -1.50 -3.37 10.95
N GLY A 111 -2.45 -4.26 10.57
CA GLY A 111 -3.79 -3.89 10.11
C GLY A 111 -3.82 -3.53 8.61
N ALA A 112 -4.90 -2.89 8.18
CA ALA A 112 -5.12 -2.58 6.77
C ALA A 112 -5.50 -1.10 6.57
N THR A 113 -5.31 -0.59 5.33
CA THR A 113 -5.79 0.74 4.90
C THR A 113 -6.36 0.67 3.50
N PHE A 114 -7.36 1.48 3.23
CA PHE A 114 -7.71 1.82 1.85
C PHE A 114 -6.65 2.79 1.29
N LEU A 115 -6.25 2.59 0.03
CA LEU A 115 -5.28 3.48 -0.62
C LEU A 115 -5.94 4.73 -1.22
N ALA A 116 -7.10 4.56 -1.83
CA ALA A 116 -7.83 5.66 -2.47
C ALA A 116 -9.36 5.51 -2.25
N PRO A 117 -9.86 5.62 -0.99
CA PRO A 117 -11.24 5.28 -0.64
C PRO A 117 -12.29 6.18 -1.29
N GLY A 118 -11.89 7.28 -1.90
CA GLY A 118 -12.81 8.16 -2.64
C GLY A 118 -13.34 7.55 -3.93
N TYR A 119 -12.65 6.57 -4.51
CA TYR A 119 -13.07 5.93 -5.75
C TYR A 119 -12.62 4.47 -5.91
N SER A 120 -11.79 3.93 -5.02
CA SER A 120 -11.26 2.57 -5.14
C SER A 120 -11.59 1.73 -3.92
N THR A 121 -11.89 0.44 -4.16
CA THR A 121 -12.07 -0.57 -3.11
C THR A 121 -10.74 -1.18 -2.65
N GLU A 122 -9.61 -0.70 -3.16
CA GLU A 122 -8.30 -1.27 -2.85
C GLU A 122 -7.98 -1.18 -1.37
N LEU A 123 -7.95 -2.35 -0.70
CA LEU A 123 -7.57 -2.54 0.69
C LEU A 123 -6.23 -3.25 0.75
N LEU A 124 -5.25 -2.65 1.42
CA LEU A 124 -3.91 -3.21 1.58
C LEU A 124 -3.68 -3.61 3.04
N TRP A 125 -3.27 -4.87 3.25
CA TRP A 125 -2.88 -5.42 4.54
C TRP A 125 -1.39 -5.24 4.76
N TYR A 126 -0.98 -4.78 5.94
CA TYR A 126 0.42 -4.54 6.26
C TYR A 126 0.94 -5.52 7.29
N PHE A 127 2.19 -5.93 7.09
CA PHE A 127 2.92 -6.80 8.01
C PHE A 127 4.31 -6.23 8.28
N ARG A 128 4.77 -6.36 9.54
CA ARG A 128 6.17 -6.19 9.88
C ARG A 128 6.80 -7.57 9.91
N ALA A 129 7.91 -7.73 9.19
CA ALA A 129 8.71 -8.94 9.11
C ALA A 129 10.08 -8.70 9.77
N THR A 130 10.52 -9.62 10.64
CA THR A 130 11.82 -9.56 11.33
C THR A 130 12.49 -10.94 11.34
N GLY A 131 13.79 -11.00 11.66
CA GLY A 131 14.57 -12.23 11.54
C GLY A 131 14.75 -12.61 10.06
N LEU A 132 15.21 -11.64 9.26
CA LEU A 132 15.37 -11.81 7.82
C LEU A 132 16.51 -12.80 7.52
N THR A 133 16.23 -13.82 6.71
CA THR A 133 17.21 -14.78 6.22
C THR A 133 17.15 -14.81 4.70
N ARG A 134 18.29 -14.76 4.03
CA ARG A 134 18.35 -14.88 2.57
C ARG A 134 18.05 -16.32 2.16
N VAL A 135 17.05 -16.52 1.31
CA VAL A 135 16.60 -17.83 0.84
C VAL A 135 16.87 -18.06 -0.65
N GLY A 136 17.24 -17.00 -1.37
CA GLY A 136 17.53 -17.11 -2.80
C GLY A 136 17.90 -15.77 -3.43
N ASN A 137 17.91 -15.75 -4.75
CA ASN A 137 17.89 -14.50 -5.52
C ASN A 137 16.45 -14.06 -5.71
N PRO A 138 16.20 -12.73 -5.82
CA PRO A 138 14.89 -12.25 -6.24
C PRO A 138 14.45 -12.91 -7.55
N HIS A 139 13.18 -13.28 -7.63
CA HIS A 139 12.56 -13.85 -8.84
C HIS A 139 11.15 -13.26 -9.01
N PRO A 140 11.09 -11.91 -9.16
CA PRO A 140 9.83 -11.21 -9.37
C PRO A 140 9.16 -11.69 -10.67
N ASP A 141 7.93 -11.27 -10.89
CA ASP A 141 7.23 -11.55 -12.13
C ASP A 141 8.03 -11.08 -13.36
N PRO A 142 7.92 -11.74 -14.53
CA PRO A 142 8.74 -11.44 -15.70
C PRO A 142 8.63 -10.01 -16.24
N ASP A 143 7.59 -9.29 -15.90
CA ASP A 143 7.34 -7.88 -16.25
C ASP A 143 7.79 -6.90 -15.13
N GLU A 144 8.38 -7.40 -14.05
CA GLU A 144 8.88 -6.60 -12.93
C GLU A 144 10.42 -6.55 -12.92
N LEU A 145 10.95 -5.33 -12.99
CA LEU A 145 12.38 -5.05 -12.78
C LEU A 145 12.56 -4.34 -11.46
N LEU A 146 13.13 -5.05 -10.48
CA LEU A 146 13.29 -4.58 -9.11
C LEU A 146 14.76 -4.39 -8.73
N GLU A 147 15.04 -3.28 -8.03
CA GLU A 147 16.27 -3.05 -7.28
C GLU A 147 15.96 -3.12 -5.80
N THR A 148 16.64 -3.98 -5.06
CA THR A 148 16.44 -4.13 -3.60
C THR A 148 17.58 -3.45 -2.84
N ARG A 149 17.23 -2.66 -1.80
CA ARG A 149 18.19 -1.96 -0.96
C ARG A 149 17.71 -1.80 0.48
N SER A 150 18.65 -1.90 1.44
CA SER A 150 18.39 -1.59 2.85
C SER A 150 18.62 -0.11 3.15
N PHE A 151 17.74 0.47 3.96
CA PHE A 151 17.77 1.87 4.39
C PHE A 151 17.71 1.94 5.91
N THR A 152 18.64 2.66 6.52
CA THR A 152 18.54 3.00 7.94
C THR A 152 17.38 3.94 8.20
N GLY A 153 16.88 4.00 9.45
CA GLY A 153 15.80 4.93 9.82
C GLY A 153 16.12 6.39 9.47
N LYS A 154 17.41 6.81 9.60
CA LYS A 154 17.86 8.14 9.17
C LYS A 154 17.71 8.36 7.67
N GLN A 155 18.11 7.39 6.85
CA GLN A 155 17.98 7.48 5.41
C GLN A 155 16.51 7.50 4.97
N ILE A 156 15.64 6.73 5.64
CA ILE A 156 14.18 6.77 5.39
C ILE A 156 13.63 8.17 5.71
N ALA A 157 13.99 8.73 6.87
CA ALA A 157 13.55 10.07 7.26
C ALA A 157 14.03 11.15 6.27
N GLU A 158 15.29 11.08 5.82
CA GLU A 158 15.83 11.97 4.80
C GLU A 158 15.12 11.80 3.45
N LEU A 159 14.85 10.56 3.01
CA LEU A 159 14.12 10.29 1.79
C LEU A 159 12.69 10.87 1.86
N ALA A 160 11.99 10.65 2.98
CA ALA A 160 10.65 11.18 3.21
C ALA A 160 10.63 12.72 3.21
N SER A 161 11.56 13.37 3.94
CA SER A 161 11.61 14.83 4.06
C SER A 161 11.92 15.54 2.74
N ARG A 162 12.62 14.88 1.82
CA ARG A 162 12.95 15.39 0.48
C ARG A 162 11.92 15.01 -0.59
N GLY A 163 10.81 14.38 -0.21
CA GLY A 163 9.79 13.90 -1.13
C GLY A 163 10.22 12.70 -1.99
N GLY A 164 11.24 11.95 -1.57
CA GLY A 164 11.73 10.77 -2.27
C GLY A 164 10.92 9.49 -1.97
N LEU A 165 10.08 9.49 -0.92
CA LEU A 165 9.06 8.47 -0.67
C LEU A 165 7.70 9.03 -1.12
N ARG A 166 7.25 8.60 -2.29
CA ARG A 166 6.03 9.11 -2.94
C ARG A 166 4.93 8.08 -3.04
N ASP A 167 5.20 6.85 -2.66
CA ASP A 167 4.22 5.77 -2.66
C ASP A 167 3.44 5.75 -1.34
N ALA A 168 2.11 5.87 -1.43
CA ALA A 168 1.23 5.97 -0.25
C ALA A 168 1.25 4.71 0.61
N LYS A 169 1.32 3.51 0.00
CA LYS A 169 1.37 2.25 0.76
C LYS A 169 2.66 2.15 1.58
N THR A 170 3.78 2.60 1.01
CA THR A 170 5.08 2.63 1.69
C THR A 170 5.05 3.57 2.89
N LEU A 171 4.54 4.79 2.72
CA LEU A 171 4.39 5.75 3.81
C LEU A 171 3.49 5.21 4.92
N ALA A 172 2.35 4.60 4.56
CA ALA A 172 1.42 4.01 5.53
C ALA A 172 2.05 2.82 6.27
N GLY A 173 2.72 1.92 5.56
CA GLY A 173 3.41 0.77 6.14
C GLY A 173 4.52 1.18 7.11
N LEU A 174 5.40 2.08 6.70
CA LEU A 174 6.49 2.61 7.53
C LEU A 174 5.96 3.33 8.77
N ALA A 175 4.90 4.15 8.64
CA ALA A 175 4.26 4.81 9.78
C ALA A 175 3.72 3.81 10.79
N ARG A 176 2.99 2.79 10.33
CA ARG A 176 2.42 1.72 11.18
C ARG A 176 3.48 0.89 11.87
N ALA A 177 4.62 0.67 11.22
CA ALA A 177 5.75 -0.05 11.81
C ALA A 177 6.60 0.81 12.75
N GLY A 178 6.33 2.13 12.88
CA GLY A 178 7.16 3.07 13.63
C GLY A 178 8.52 3.36 12.96
N ALA A 179 8.65 3.07 11.68
CA ALA A 179 9.93 3.14 10.93
C ALA A 179 10.09 4.43 10.10
N LEU A 180 9.11 5.34 10.09
CA LEU A 180 9.17 6.59 9.32
C LEU A 180 10.17 7.61 9.89
N GLY A 181 10.62 7.42 11.13
CA GLY A 181 11.56 8.33 11.78
C GLY A 181 11.04 9.77 11.84
N LEU A 182 9.72 9.96 11.97
CA LEU A 182 9.14 11.27 12.17
C LEU A 182 9.72 11.85 13.46
N ALA A 183 10.66 12.77 13.31
CA ALA A 183 11.18 13.53 14.43
C ALA A 183 10.01 14.19 15.16
N SER A 184 9.93 13.97 16.47
CA SER A 184 9.02 14.69 17.34
C SER A 184 9.28 16.21 17.19
N GLY A 185 8.41 16.89 16.44
CA GLY A 185 8.22 18.33 16.50
C GLY A 185 9.36 19.22 16.03
N GLY A 186 9.45 19.48 14.71
CA GLY A 186 9.95 20.75 14.19
C GLY A 186 8.82 21.48 13.45
N PRO A 187 8.72 22.80 13.47
CA PRO A 187 7.71 23.52 12.70
C PRO A 187 7.90 23.22 11.21
N GLY A 188 6.83 22.81 10.55
CA GLY A 188 6.84 22.55 9.12
C GLY A 188 7.28 23.77 8.31
N PRO A 189 7.85 23.60 7.09
CA PRO A 189 8.19 24.73 6.24
C PRO A 189 6.89 25.50 5.92
N GLY A 190 6.93 26.81 6.21
CA GLY A 190 5.83 27.70 5.91
C GLY A 190 5.49 27.66 4.41
N THR A 191 4.22 27.54 4.15
CA THR A 191 3.65 27.74 2.81
C THR A 191 3.84 29.21 2.45
N SER A 192 4.73 29.51 1.56
CA SER A 192 4.78 30.77 0.81
C SER A 192 4.17 30.55 -0.56
#